data_26ed952f78b2f3d6aa3072461096d83b
#
_entry.id   26ed952f78b2f3d6aa3072461096d83b
#
_cell.length_a   1.000
_cell.length_b   1.000
_cell.length_c   1.000
_cell.angle_alpha   90.00
_cell.angle_beta   90.00
_cell.angle_gamma   90.00
#
_symmetry.space_group_name_H-M   'P 1'
#
loop_
_entity.id
_entity.type
_entity.pdbx_description
1 polymer ?
#
loop_
_entity_poly.entity_id
_entity_poly.type
_entity_poly.pdbx_seq_one_letter_code
_entity_poly.pdbx_strand_id
1 'polypeptide(L)'
;LAQSYPVEADLVVGVPDSGLVAAKGYSEESGIPYGMAFHKNSYVGRTFIKPKQSQRESSVKIKLNVIEEVVKGKRIVMVDDSIVRGTTCANIIKMLKKAGATEVHVRISSPPFLHPCYFGTDVPSNDQLIAHSHTTEEIREMIGADSLGYMEIDKLKDMVGELAYCDACFTGNYPMKVPTEDISHAFD
;
A
#
# COMPACT_ATOMS: atom_id res chain seq x y z
N LEU A 1 -1.41 14.04 1.51
CA LEU A 1 -0.61 13.00 2.16
C LEU A 1 0.72 13.59 2.66
N ALA A 2 1.48 14.33 1.84
CA ALA A 2 2.71 15.01 2.29
C ALA A 2 2.43 16.07 3.37
N GLN A 3 1.36 16.83 3.23
CA GLN A 3 0.94 17.83 4.23
C GLN A 3 0.49 17.20 5.56
N SER A 4 -0.25 16.08 5.52
CA SER A 4 -0.75 15.40 6.72
C SER A 4 0.34 14.63 7.47
N TYR A 5 1.33 14.10 6.74
CA TYR A 5 2.39 13.25 7.30
C TYR A 5 3.78 13.69 6.83
N PRO A 6 4.20 14.93 7.19
CA PRO A 6 5.55 15.40 6.86
C PRO A 6 6.60 14.55 7.57
N VAL A 7 7.75 14.37 6.92
CA VAL A 7 8.89 13.64 7.48
C VAL A 7 10.18 14.14 6.84
N GLU A 8 11.26 14.11 7.62
CA GLU A 8 12.60 14.34 7.09
C GLU A 8 13.14 13.08 6.45
N ALA A 9 13.34 13.12 5.14
CA ALA A 9 13.87 11.99 4.37
C ALA A 9 14.72 12.48 3.18
N ASP A 10 15.46 11.56 2.59
CA ASP A 10 16.43 11.88 1.54
C ASP A 10 15.89 11.53 0.15
N LEU A 11 14.88 10.66 0.07
CA LEU A 11 14.34 10.19 -1.19
C LEU A 11 12.89 9.71 -1.07
N VAL A 12 12.05 10.09 -2.02
CA VAL A 12 10.71 9.51 -2.22
C VAL A 12 10.76 8.46 -3.31
N VAL A 13 10.19 7.28 -3.04
CA VAL A 13 10.10 6.18 -3.98
C VAL A 13 8.68 5.63 -4.06
N GLY A 14 8.21 5.31 -5.26
CA GLY A 14 6.90 4.67 -5.47
C GLY A 14 7.03 3.18 -5.66
N VAL A 15 6.13 2.41 -5.06
CA VAL A 15 6.03 0.98 -5.33
C VAL A 15 5.38 0.79 -6.71
N PRO A 16 6.03 0.11 -7.67
CA PRO A 16 5.46 -0.07 -9.00
C PRO A 16 4.26 -1.05 -9.02
N ASP A 17 3.24 -0.77 -9.79
CA ASP A 17 3.04 0.37 -10.71
C ASP A 17 2.22 1.48 -10.08
N SER A 18 1.27 1.13 -9.20
CA SER A 18 0.21 2.00 -8.68
C SER A 18 0.73 3.12 -7.76
N GLY A 19 1.80 2.88 -6.99
CA GLY A 19 2.39 3.89 -6.10
C GLY A 19 3.19 4.99 -6.80
N LEU A 20 3.53 4.84 -8.09
CA LEU A 20 4.45 5.76 -8.77
C LEU A 20 3.91 7.18 -8.90
N VAL A 21 2.64 7.34 -9.29
CA VAL A 21 2.01 8.65 -9.48
C VAL A 21 1.85 9.38 -8.14
N ALA A 22 1.39 8.67 -7.11
CA ALA A 22 1.24 9.22 -5.77
C ALA A 22 2.60 9.63 -5.16
N ALA A 23 3.66 8.84 -5.40
CA ALA A 23 5.02 9.17 -4.98
C ALA A 23 5.54 10.43 -5.65
N LYS A 24 5.25 10.61 -6.95
CA LYS A 24 5.62 11.83 -7.67
C LYS A 24 4.95 13.06 -7.06
N GLY A 25 3.64 12.99 -6.80
CA GLY A 25 2.91 14.09 -6.14
C GLY A 25 3.40 14.35 -4.71
N TYR A 26 3.72 13.29 -3.94
CA TYR A 26 4.32 13.45 -2.61
C TYR A 26 5.67 14.18 -2.68
N SER A 27 6.53 13.83 -3.63
CA SER A 27 7.83 14.47 -3.83
C SER A 27 7.69 15.95 -4.20
N GLU A 28 6.76 16.29 -5.08
CA GLU A 28 6.53 17.68 -5.50
C GLU A 28 6.05 18.54 -4.35
N GLU A 29 5.14 18.05 -3.52
CA GLU A 29 4.59 18.77 -2.38
C GLU A 29 5.59 18.89 -1.23
N SER A 30 6.33 17.81 -0.93
CA SER A 30 7.28 17.78 0.19
C SER A 30 8.63 18.42 -0.12
N GLY A 31 8.98 18.60 -1.40
CA GLY A 31 10.30 19.02 -1.85
C GLY A 31 11.39 17.94 -1.73
N ILE A 32 11.06 16.74 -1.23
CA ILE A 32 12.00 15.62 -1.15
C ILE A 32 12.19 15.02 -2.55
N PRO A 33 13.44 14.78 -3.01
CA PRO A 33 13.71 14.25 -4.34
C PRO A 33 13.00 12.92 -4.63
N TYR A 34 12.45 12.76 -5.84
CA TYR A 34 11.90 11.49 -6.33
C TYR A 34 12.99 10.63 -6.95
N GLY A 35 12.95 9.31 -6.70
CA GLY A 35 13.84 8.35 -7.32
C GLY A 35 13.20 7.00 -7.64
N MET A 36 13.73 6.32 -8.65
CA MET A 36 13.31 4.97 -9.02
C MET A 36 14.17 3.95 -8.27
N ALA A 37 13.67 3.48 -7.13
CA ALA A 37 14.37 2.50 -6.30
C ALA A 37 14.03 1.04 -6.64
N PHE A 38 13.05 0.81 -7.51
CA PHE A 38 12.58 -0.53 -7.84
C PHE A 38 12.71 -0.83 -9.33
N HIS A 39 13.20 -2.02 -9.63
CA HIS A 39 13.08 -2.64 -10.93
C HIS A 39 12.02 -3.75 -10.89
N LYS A 40 10.96 -3.60 -11.70
CA LYS A 40 9.88 -4.57 -11.80
C LYS A 40 10.12 -5.53 -12.96
N ASN A 41 10.10 -6.84 -12.66
CA ASN A 41 10.11 -7.87 -13.69
C ASN A 41 8.69 -8.07 -14.25
N SER A 42 8.44 -7.55 -15.45
CA SER A 42 7.12 -7.60 -16.11
C SER A 42 6.72 -9.01 -16.60
N TYR A 43 7.64 -9.95 -16.68
CA TYR A 43 7.35 -11.34 -17.06
C TYR A 43 6.70 -12.16 -15.92
N VAL A 44 6.72 -11.66 -14.69
CA VAL A 44 6.10 -12.31 -13.53
C VAL A 44 4.69 -11.75 -13.33
N GLY A 45 3.66 -12.56 -13.54
CA GLY A 45 2.26 -12.20 -13.39
C GLY A 45 1.85 -11.79 -11.96
N ARG A 46 0.55 -11.52 -11.74
CA ARG A 46 0.00 -11.12 -10.43
C ARG A 46 0.25 -12.21 -9.37
N THR A 47 0.91 -11.85 -8.26
CA THR A 47 1.38 -12.78 -7.24
C THR A 47 0.36 -13.06 -6.13
N PHE A 48 -0.60 -12.16 -5.90
CA PHE A 48 -1.61 -12.29 -4.86
C PHE A 48 -2.75 -13.27 -5.19
N ILE A 49 -2.82 -13.74 -6.43
CA ILE A 49 -3.77 -14.78 -6.87
C ILE A 49 -3.30 -16.19 -6.48
N LYS A 50 -2.05 -16.35 -6.01
CA LYS A 50 -1.52 -17.69 -5.64
C LYS A 50 -2.04 -18.15 -4.29
N PRO A 51 -2.52 -19.42 -4.15
CA PRO A 51 -3.21 -19.91 -2.96
C PRO A 51 -2.31 -20.07 -1.72
N LYS A 52 -1.01 -20.33 -1.88
CA LYS A 52 -0.09 -20.58 -0.74
C LYS A 52 0.73 -19.34 -0.37
N GLN A 53 0.80 -19.05 0.95
CA GLN A 53 1.57 -17.90 1.51
C GLN A 53 3.05 -17.92 1.09
N SER A 54 3.73 -19.07 1.20
CA SER A 54 5.13 -19.21 0.80
C SER A 54 5.37 -18.92 -0.70
N GLN A 55 4.39 -19.23 -1.57
CA GLN A 55 4.48 -18.92 -2.99
C GLN A 55 4.29 -17.42 -3.27
N ARG A 56 3.48 -16.72 -2.46
CA ARG A 56 3.30 -15.27 -2.56
C ARG A 56 4.59 -14.53 -2.19
N GLU A 57 5.23 -14.90 -1.09
CA GLU A 57 6.50 -14.30 -0.64
C GLU A 57 7.65 -14.48 -1.63
N SER A 58 7.82 -15.69 -2.16
CA SER A 58 8.80 -15.99 -3.20
C SER A 58 8.53 -15.20 -4.48
N SER A 59 7.25 -15.02 -4.84
CA SER A 59 6.86 -14.33 -6.07
C SER A 59 7.04 -12.82 -5.97
N VAL A 60 6.90 -12.21 -4.79
CA VAL A 60 7.22 -10.78 -4.61
C VAL A 60 8.71 -10.54 -4.85
N LYS A 61 9.59 -11.39 -4.32
CA LYS A 61 11.05 -11.28 -4.54
C LYS A 61 11.46 -11.43 -6.00
N ILE A 62 10.76 -12.26 -6.79
CA ILE A 62 11.06 -12.45 -8.22
C ILE A 62 10.54 -11.28 -9.04
N LYS A 63 9.46 -10.64 -8.59
CA LYS A 63 8.77 -9.58 -9.33
C LYS A 63 9.39 -8.20 -9.13
N LEU A 64 9.91 -7.91 -7.94
CA LEU A 64 10.41 -6.59 -7.56
C LEU A 64 11.84 -6.71 -7.01
N ASN A 65 12.76 -5.95 -7.57
CA ASN A 65 14.14 -5.84 -7.11
C ASN A 65 14.45 -4.41 -6.70
N VAL A 66 15.15 -4.23 -5.57
CA VAL A 66 15.60 -2.92 -5.11
C VAL A 66 16.95 -2.58 -5.79
N ILE A 67 17.08 -1.35 -6.24
CA ILE A 67 18.33 -0.79 -6.77
C ILE A 67 19.14 -0.26 -5.57
N GLU A 68 20.12 -1.04 -5.12
CA GLU A 68 20.89 -0.76 -3.89
C GLU A 68 21.56 0.63 -3.93
N GLU A 69 22.14 1.00 -5.06
CA GLU A 69 22.86 2.28 -5.24
C GLU A 69 21.95 3.49 -5.03
N VAL A 70 20.63 3.32 -5.25
CA VAL A 70 19.64 4.39 -5.09
C VAL A 70 19.26 4.59 -3.63
N VAL A 71 19.19 3.51 -2.84
CA VAL A 71 18.61 3.53 -1.47
C VAL A 71 19.65 3.48 -0.35
N LYS A 72 20.85 3.01 -0.62
CA LYS A 72 21.90 2.79 0.39
C LYS A 72 22.26 4.06 1.16
N GLY A 73 22.18 3.96 2.49
CA GLY A 73 22.50 5.06 3.42
C GLY A 73 21.44 6.17 3.47
N LYS A 74 20.27 5.98 2.85
CA LYS A 74 19.21 6.99 2.78
C LYS A 74 18.01 6.67 3.67
N ARG A 75 17.35 7.72 4.15
CA ARG A 75 16.00 7.70 4.73
C ARG A 75 15.01 7.78 3.56
N ILE A 76 14.13 6.79 3.45
CA ILE A 76 13.23 6.61 2.31
C ILE A 76 11.79 6.90 2.70
N VAL A 77 11.09 7.72 1.91
CA VAL A 77 9.62 7.74 1.89
C VAL A 77 9.15 6.77 0.82
N MET A 78 8.60 5.63 1.23
CA MET A 78 8.00 4.65 0.34
C MET A 78 6.50 4.92 0.20
N VAL A 79 6.05 5.18 -1.03
CA VAL A 79 4.63 5.42 -1.33
C VAL A 79 4.05 4.22 -2.06
N ASP A 80 2.91 3.72 -1.57
CA ASP A 80 2.16 2.62 -2.18
C ASP A 80 0.67 2.97 -2.28
N ASP A 81 -0.10 2.19 -3.03
CA ASP A 81 -1.54 2.43 -3.22
C ASP A 81 -2.36 2.02 -2.00
N SER A 82 -2.10 0.85 -1.42
CA SER A 82 -2.92 0.28 -0.36
C SER A 82 -2.18 -0.74 0.51
N ILE A 83 -2.68 -0.95 1.74
CA ILE A 83 -2.33 -2.08 2.59
C ILE A 83 -3.59 -2.88 2.89
N VAL A 84 -3.64 -4.14 2.43
CA VAL A 84 -4.73 -5.08 2.73
C VAL A 84 -4.32 -6.01 3.88
N ARG A 85 -3.33 -6.88 3.65
CA ARG A 85 -2.83 -7.86 4.63
C ARG A 85 -1.51 -7.46 5.31
N GLY A 86 -0.83 -6.44 4.82
CA GLY A 86 0.47 -5.97 5.32
C GLY A 86 1.69 -6.78 4.88
N THR A 87 1.53 -8.05 4.47
CA THR A 87 2.65 -8.95 4.16
C THR A 87 3.50 -8.49 2.98
N THR A 88 2.89 -7.96 1.92
CA THR A 88 3.61 -7.39 0.76
C THR A 88 4.42 -6.18 1.18
N CYS A 89 3.81 -5.24 1.89
CA CYS A 89 4.44 -4.03 2.39
C CYS A 89 5.64 -4.37 3.31
N ALA A 90 5.47 -5.29 4.27
CA ALA A 90 6.54 -5.78 5.14
C ALA A 90 7.72 -6.37 4.36
N ASN A 91 7.45 -7.13 3.30
CA ASN A 91 8.51 -7.70 2.47
C ASN A 91 9.28 -6.63 1.69
N ILE A 92 8.59 -5.61 1.16
CA ILE A 92 9.23 -4.50 0.43
C ILE A 92 10.11 -3.69 1.40
N ILE A 93 9.64 -3.39 2.62
CA ILE A 93 10.43 -2.72 3.66
C ILE A 93 11.69 -3.52 4.00
N LYS A 94 11.56 -4.85 4.20
CA LYS A 94 12.71 -5.73 4.44
C LYS A 94 13.72 -5.68 3.29
N MET A 95 13.25 -5.61 2.04
CA MET A 95 14.12 -5.49 0.87
C MET A 95 14.86 -4.15 0.85
N LEU A 96 14.18 -3.03 1.14
CA LEU A 96 14.79 -1.70 1.23
C LEU A 96 15.84 -1.65 2.35
N LYS A 97 15.50 -2.12 3.56
CA LYS A 97 16.45 -2.16 4.70
C LYS A 97 17.64 -3.08 4.41
N LYS A 98 17.43 -4.22 3.75
CA LYS A 98 18.51 -5.11 3.31
C LYS A 98 19.42 -4.46 2.26
N ALA A 99 18.87 -3.62 1.38
CA ALA A 99 19.64 -2.83 0.40
C ALA A 99 20.33 -1.59 1.01
N GLY A 100 20.24 -1.41 2.34
CA GLY A 100 20.96 -0.39 3.07
C GLY A 100 20.22 0.91 3.32
N ALA A 101 18.88 0.95 3.14
CA ALA A 101 18.07 2.07 3.62
C ALA A 101 18.16 2.18 5.15
N THR A 102 18.39 3.39 5.67
CA THR A 102 18.51 3.64 7.11
C THR A 102 17.17 3.75 7.80
N GLU A 103 16.19 4.37 7.14
CA GLU A 103 14.81 4.51 7.58
C GLU A 103 13.86 4.27 6.40
N VAL A 104 12.67 3.74 6.68
CA VAL A 104 11.59 3.54 5.69
C VAL A 104 10.27 4.07 6.25
N HIS A 105 9.87 5.23 5.77
CA HIS A 105 8.61 5.88 6.10
C HIS A 105 7.56 5.54 5.05
N VAL A 106 6.47 4.88 5.47
CA VAL A 106 5.44 4.40 4.54
C VAL A 106 4.31 5.41 4.42
N ARG A 107 3.89 5.68 3.20
CA ARG A 107 2.75 6.55 2.87
C ARG A 107 1.82 5.82 1.91
N ILE A 108 0.57 5.67 2.30
CA ILE A 108 -0.44 4.92 1.55
C ILE A 108 -1.44 5.90 0.95
N SER A 109 -1.62 5.84 -0.37
CA SER A 109 -2.46 6.79 -1.11
C SER A 109 -3.95 6.47 -1.05
N SER A 110 -4.36 5.38 -0.37
CA SER A 110 -5.74 5.15 0.04
C SER A 110 -5.95 5.35 1.54
N PRO A 111 -7.18 5.54 2.01
CA PRO A 111 -7.55 5.30 3.41
C PRO A 111 -7.35 3.83 3.80
N PRO A 112 -7.31 3.49 5.10
CA PRO A 112 -7.24 2.10 5.53
C PRO A 112 -8.50 1.32 5.11
N PHE A 113 -8.30 0.09 4.60
CA PHE A 113 -9.39 -0.83 4.29
C PHE A 113 -9.98 -1.41 5.57
N LEU A 114 -11.19 -0.98 5.94
CA LEU A 114 -11.89 -1.40 7.16
C LEU A 114 -12.97 -2.45 6.89
N HIS A 115 -13.49 -2.52 5.65
CA HIS A 115 -14.59 -3.37 5.26
C HIS A 115 -14.29 -4.10 3.94
N PRO A 116 -14.86 -5.32 3.74
CA PRO A 116 -14.72 -6.06 2.48
C PRO A 116 -15.30 -5.30 1.29
N CYS A 117 -14.84 -5.62 0.10
CA CYS A 117 -15.46 -5.12 -1.13
C CYS A 117 -16.28 -6.24 -1.77
N TYR A 118 -17.56 -5.96 -2.04
CA TYR A 118 -18.49 -6.91 -2.67
C TYR A 118 -18.71 -6.64 -4.15
N PHE A 119 -18.05 -5.60 -4.72
CA PHE A 119 -18.44 -5.07 -6.04
C PHE A 119 -17.33 -4.98 -7.07
N GLY A 120 -16.06 -5.03 -6.70
CA GLY A 120 -15.03 -4.87 -7.72
C GLY A 120 -13.59 -5.04 -7.30
N THR A 121 -13.31 -5.10 -6.00
CA THR A 121 -11.95 -5.31 -5.48
C THR A 121 -11.89 -6.67 -4.79
N ASP A 122 -10.82 -7.44 -5.02
CA ASP A 122 -10.59 -8.73 -4.37
C ASP A 122 -10.17 -8.55 -2.89
N VAL A 123 -11.15 -8.18 -2.07
CA VAL A 123 -11.03 -8.04 -0.62
C VAL A 123 -12.23 -8.76 0.01
N PRO A 124 -12.16 -10.09 0.15
CA PRO A 124 -13.37 -10.92 0.35
C PRO A 124 -13.88 -10.93 1.79
N SER A 125 -13.05 -10.69 2.81
CA SER A 125 -13.46 -10.88 4.22
C SER A 125 -12.68 -10.00 5.19
N ASN A 126 -13.29 -9.72 6.36
CA ASN A 126 -12.71 -8.87 7.40
C ASN A 126 -11.41 -9.42 7.99
N ASP A 127 -11.27 -10.75 8.11
CA ASP A 127 -10.09 -11.42 8.65
C ASP A 127 -8.83 -11.21 7.80
N GLN A 128 -8.99 -10.81 6.53
CA GLN A 128 -7.89 -10.49 5.63
C GLN A 128 -7.48 -9.02 5.65
N LEU A 129 -8.26 -8.17 6.35
CA LEU A 129 -8.01 -6.74 6.45
C LEU A 129 -7.25 -6.41 7.73
N ILE A 130 -5.97 -6.11 7.60
CA ILE A 130 -5.13 -5.78 8.76
C ILE A 130 -5.67 -4.56 9.53
N ALA A 131 -6.18 -3.55 8.82
CA ALA A 131 -6.72 -2.34 9.44
C ALA A 131 -8.10 -2.52 10.09
N HIS A 132 -8.79 -3.66 9.86
CA HIS A 132 -10.04 -3.99 10.54
C HIS A 132 -9.81 -4.34 12.01
N SER A 133 -8.66 -4.92 12.35
CA SER A 133 -8.35 -5.47 13.67
C SER A 133 -7.16 -4.80 14.38
N HIS A 134 -6.41 -3.93 13.69
CA HIS A 134 -5.21 -3.28 14.24
C HIS A 134 -5.25 -1.77 13.98
N THR A 135 -4.71 -1.03 14.93
CA THR A 135 -4.47 0.42 14.79
C THR A 135 -3.34 0.70 13.80
N THR A 136 -3.27 1.92 13.31
CA THR A 136 -2.17 2.34 12.41
C THR A 136 -0.79 2.12 13.03
N GLU A 137 -0.65 2.33 14.34
CA GLU A 137 0.62 2.14 15.03
C GLU A 137 1.00 0.65 15.13
N GLU A 138 0.06 -0.22 15.47
CA GLU A 138 0.29 -1.67 15.46
C GLU A 138 0.66 -2.17 14.05
N ILE A 139 -0.02 -1.67 13.00
CA ILE A 139 0.31 -2.00 11.62
C ILE A 139 1.73 -1.52 11.28
N ARG A 140 2.11 -0.31 11.69
CA ARG A 140 3.46 0.23 11.50
C ARG A 140 4.52 -0.74 12.06
N GLU A 141 4.32 -1.19 13.30
CA GLU A 141 5.21 -2.15 13.95
C GLU A 141 5.25 -3.50 13.23
N MET A 142 4.08 -4.04 12.88
CA MET A 142 3.98 -5.34 12.19
C MET A 142 4.67 -5.35 10.82
N ILE A 143 4.59 -4.25 10.04
CA ILE A 143 5.27 -4.15 8.75
C ILE A 143 6.75 -3.73 8.89
N GLY A 144 7.18 -3.26 10.08
CA GLY A 144 8.55 -2.85 10.35
C GLY A 144 8.93 -1.50 9.77
N ALA A 145 7.96 -0.60 9.60
CA ALA A 145 8.17 0.77 9.13
C ALA A 145 8.60 1.71 10.26
N ASP A 146 9.38 2.74 9.93
CA ASP A 146 9.77 3.78 10.89
C ASP A 146 8.64 4.79 11.11
N SER A 147 7.77 5.02 10.11
CA SER A 147 6.47 5.68 10.26
C SER A 147 5.47 5.19 9.21
N LEU A 148 4.17 5.31 9.51
CA LEU A 148 3.08 4.96 8.60
C LEU A 148 2.04 6.07 8.57
N GLY A 149 1.61 6.47 7.36
CA GLY A 149 0.52 7.42 7.16
C GLY A 149 -0.38 6.97 6.00
N TYR A 150 -1.69 7.00 6.25
CA TYR A 150 -2.72 6.72 5.25
C TYR A 150 -3.33 8.02 4.71
N MET A 151 -3.89 7.98 3.50
CA MET A 151 -4.75 9.05 3.02
C MET A 151 -5.96 9.22 3.96
N GLU A 152 -6.26 10.44 4.33
CA GLU A 152 -7.45 10.75 5.11
C GLU A 152 -8.70 10.71 4.21
N ILE A 153 -9.78 10.10 4.71
CA ILE A 153 -11.01 9.90 3.92
C ILE A 153 -11.62 11.25 3.45
N ASP A 154 -11.55 12.28 4.28
CA ASP A 154 -12.08 13.60 3.91
C ASP A 154 -11.25 14.27 2.83
N LYS A 155 -9.92 14.09 2.84
CA LYS A 155 -9.04 14.56 1.77
C LYS A 155 -9.26 13.82 0.45
N LEU A 156 -9.63 12.54 0.52
CA LEU A 156 -10.04 11.79 -0.67
C LEU A 156 -11.32 12.38 -1.28
N LYS A 157 -12.31 12.73 -0.44
CA LYS A 157 -13.56 13.41 -0.88
C LYS A 157 -13.28 14.75 -1.53
N ASP A 158 -12.38 15.56 -0.95
CA ASP A 158 -11.97 16.83 -1.51
C ASP A 158 -11.36 16.70 -2.92
N MET A 159 -10.58 15.62 -3.15
CA MET A 159 -9.94 15.34 -4.45
C MET A 159 -10.94 14.91 -5.52
N VAL A 160 -11.97 14.15 -5.15
CA VAL A 160 -12.97 13.62 -6.08
C VAL A 160 -14.05 14.67 -6.40
N GLY A 161 -14.29 15.62 -5.49
CA GLY A 161 -15.30 16.66 -5.64
C GLY A 161 -16.71 16.08 -5.70
N GLU A 162 -17.50 16.56 -6.69
CA GLU A 162 -18.90 16.13 -6.88
C GLU A 162 -19.05 14.79 -7.64
N LEU A 163 -17.95 14.14 -8.03
CA LEU A 163 -18.01 12.87 -8.72
C LEU A 163 -18.55 11.78 -7.78
N ALA A 164 -19.51 11.00 -8.26
CA ALA A 164 -20.00 9.84 -7.54
C ALA A 164 -18.94 8.72 -7.55
N TYR A 165 -18.57 8.25 -6.37
CA TYR A 165 -17.64 7.13 -6.19
C TYR A 165 -18.09 6.26 -5.01
N CYS A 166 -17.60 5.03 -4.97
CA CYS A 166 -17.83 4.13 -3.86
C CYS A 166 -16.66 4.17 -2.88
N ASP A 167 -16.93 4.46 -1.61
CA ASP A 167 -15.98 4.47 -0.50
C ASP A 167 -16.27 3.40 0.56
N ALA A 168 -17.12 2.44 0.23
CA ALA A 168 -17.65 1.47 1.19
C ALA A 168 -16.58 0.62 1.88
N CYS A 169 -15.48 0.28 1.20
CA CYS A 169 -14.37 -0.45 1.80
C CYS A 169 -13.63 0.36 2.90
N PHE A 170 -13.79 1.68 2.92
CA PHE A 170 -13.23 2.57 3.95
C PHE A 170 -14.26 2.94 5.02
N THR A 171 -15.55 3.11 4.64
CA THR A 171 -16.59 3.70 5.50
C THR A 171 -17.67 2.70 5.96
N GLY A 172 -17.85 1.55 5.28
CA GLY A 172 -18.94 0.62 5.47
C GLY A 172 -20.26 1.06 4.82
N ASN A 173 -20.30 2.21 4.13
CA ASN A 173 -21.51 2.74 3.48
C ASN A 173 -21.62 2.19 2.06
N TYR A 174 -22.23 1.03 1.91
CA TYR A 174 -22.38 0.38 0.61
C TYR A 174 -23.47 1.05 -0.25
N PRO A 175 -23.21 1.27 -1.56
CA PRO A 175 -24.16 1.96 -2.45
C PRO A 175 -25.40 1.12 -2.78
N MET A 176 -25.37 -0.19 -2.50
CA MET A 176 -26.47 -1.12 -2.69
C MET A 176 -26.43 -2.20 -1.61
N LYS A 177 -27.51 -3.01 -1.53
CA LYS A 177 -27.63 -4.09 -0.56
C LYS A 177 -26.50 -5.09 -0.74
N VAL A 178 -25.77 -5.33 0.35
CA VAL A 178 -24.70 -6.34 0.40
C VAL A 178 -25.29 -7.74 0.24
N PRO A 179 -24.69 -8.63 -0.56
CA PRO A 179 -25.08 -10.03 -0.63
C PRO A 179 -25.06 -10.70 0.76
N THR A 180 -26.11 -11.44 1.07
CA THR A 180 -26.24 -12.14 2.36
C THR A 180 -25.67 -13.55 2.35
N GLU A 181 -25.30 -14.07 1.19
CA GLU A 181 -24.65 -15.37 1.01
C GLU A 181 -23.13 -15.19 0.87
N ASP A 182 -22.39 -16.10 1.46
CA ASP A 182 -20.92 -16.14 1.37
C ASP A 182 -20.52 -16.48 -0.08
N ILE A 183 -20.19 -15.44 -0.85
CA ILE A 183 -19.83 -15.56 -2.28
C ILE A 183 -18.39 -16.08 -2.43
N SER A 184 -17.70 -16.43 -1.34
CA SER A 184 -16.31 -16.88 -1.36
C SER A 184 -16.06 -18.11 -2.24
N HIS A 185 -17.11 -18.82 -2.66
CA HIS A 185 -17.04 -20.01 -3.52
C HIS A 185 -17.80 -19.89 -4.86
N ALA A 186 -18.26 -18.70 -5.23
CA ALA A 186 -19.04 -18.51 -6.46
C ALA A 186 -18.21 -18.55 -7.76
N PHE A 187 -16.88 -18.63 -7.65
CA PHE A 187 -15.95 -18.60 -8.78
C PHE A 187 -14.86 -19.70 -8.72
N ASP A 188 -15.09 -20.77 -7.96
CA ASP A 188 -14.27 -21.98 -7.99
C ASP A 188 -14.69 -22.94 -9.12
#